data_6b966e9999533370bbe9b0bffa27bc2b
#
_entry.id   6b966e9999533370bbe9b0bffa27bc2b
#
_cell.length_a   1.000
_cell.length_b   1.000
_cell.length_c   1.000
_cell.angle_alpha   90.00
_cell.angle_beta   90.00
_cell.angle_gamma   90.00
#
_symmetry.space_group_name_H-M   'P 1'
#
loop_
_entity.id
_entity.type
_entity.pdbx_description
1 polymer ?
#
loop_
_entity_poly.entity_id
_entity_poly.type
_entity_poly.pdbx_seq_one_letter_code
_entity_poly.pdbx_strand_id
1 'polypeptide(L)'
;CTPIIDPEITIQTLEGRTVVVVEVFPGRMRPYYLKSFGKEQGSYIRINGTSRPADDRKLKELELEGQKISYDTLPEIDMEYSEREAKILCNAMEKVAYDVQTTCVTRAIQETSLDPKQNTEKTEIINKMTIEKLEDLGLLCRIGKDLQPTHAFRLMTKNKIRYAKIQCALFKGTERDIFIDKREFDGPLYVQLENAYQFVLKHINLGAKIEGLHRKEAYELPVRTIRELITNAVVHRSYLDESCIQVCVYDDRIEVTSPGMLYGGLDIQSAKSGKSKCRNTAIAEAFRYMGLIEAWGTGIPRMIKECREYGLREPVFEELGDGIRVTIFRENEELEMRKRAENIQNAENKYQYMNNINSENLASVVKEQTVEYREQNHCFNTEKSLFNALDSQGNEKKYCLNDEKTLFETTSQDKTHCFETSVLTAENKYMLYKKLKELQVNKSIGSVTALNIKEIIESFSGEEVFGRKEIKQKLGYKDSKAGFLIQTMREFELIKDVKGRGKGKYCFDI
;
A
#
# COMPACT_ATOMS: atom_id res chain seq x y z
N CYS A 1 2.09 24.99 37.40
CA CYS A 1 3.09 24.62 36.40
C CYS A 1 4.18 25.65 36.29
N THR A 2 5.34 25.28 35.85
CA THR A 2 6.47 26.14 35.50
C THR A 2 6.87 25.84 34.07
N PRO A 3 7.03 26.80 33.16
CA PRO A 3 6.59 28.21 33.29
C PRO A 3 5.08 28.34 33.58
N ILE A 4 4.64 29.54 33.89
CA ILE A 4 3.20 29.84 34.17
C ILE A 4 2.40 29.56 32.88
N ILE A 5 1.28 28.84 33.04
CA ILE A 5 0.28 28.64 31.99
C ILE A 5 -0.84 29.65 32.24
N ASP A 6 -1.24 30.32 31.17
CA ASP A 6 -2.38 31.25 31.19
C ASP A 6 -3.53 30.60 30.37
N PRO A 7 -4.45 29.88 31.03
CA PRO A 7 -5.57 29.25 30.39
C PRO A 7 -6.72 30.20 30.15
N GLU A 8 -7.43 30.08 29.06
CA GLU A 8 -8.72 30.70 28.84
C GLU A 8 -9.81 29.88 29.53
N ILE A 9 -10.55 30.48 30.47
CA ILE A 9 -11.58 29.81 31.25
C ILE A 9 -12.94 30.40 30.88
N THR A 10 -13.82 29.59 30.34
CA THR A 10 -15.19 29.98 29.97
C THR A 10 -16.22 29.04 30.61
N ILE A 11 -17.40 29.60 30.91
CA ILE A 11 -18.54 28.82 31.39
C ILE A 11 -19.53 28.67 30.24
N GLN A 12 -19.86 27.44 29.90
CA GLN A 12 -20.76 27.11 28.80
C GLN A 12 -21.88 26.18 29.28
N THR A 13 -23.01 26.18 28.58
CA THR A 13 -24.10 25.24 28.82
C THR A 13 -24.13 24.23 27.69
N LEU A 14 -23.90 22.95 28.01
CA LEU A 14 -23.95 21.83 27.09
C LEU A 14 -25.08 20.88 27.54
N GLU A 15 -26.05 20.60 26.67
CA GLU A 15 -27.19 19.74 26.96
C GLU A 15 -27.92 20.06 28.28
N GLY A 16 -28.08 21.35 28.58
CA GLY A 16 -28.73 21.81 29.81
C GLY A 16 -27.88 21.72 31.09
N ARG A 17 -26.60 21.32 30.99
CA ARG A 17 -25.66 21.27 32.13
C ARG A 17 -24.63 22.39 32.00
N THR A 18 -24.36 23.07 33.08
CA THR A 18 -23.28 24.08 33.15
C THR A 18 -21.93 23.38 33.23
N VAL A 19 -21.03 23.66 32.30
CA VAL A 19 -19.66 23.13 32.25
C VAL A 19 -18.65 24.25 32.26
N VAL A 20 -17.51 24.02 32.91
CA VAL A 20 -16.36 24.95 32.88
C VAL A 20 -15.43 24.42 31.79
N VAL A 21 -15.19 25.24 30.77
CA VAL A 21 -14.25 24.92 29.68
C VAL A 21 -12.95 25.63 29.99
N VAL A 22 -11.86 24.86 30.06
CA VAL A 22 -10.50 25.38 30.27
C VAL A 22 -9.71 25.10 29.01
N GLU A 23 -9.37 26.14 28.27
CA GLU A 23 -8.61 26.05 27.03
C GLU A 23 -7.15 26.45 27.27
N VAL A 24 -6.23 25.55 26.92
CA VAL A 24 -4.80 25.74 27.10
C VAL A 24 -4.13 25.74 25.75
N PHE A 25 -3.62 26.88 25.33
CA PHE A 25 -2.89 27.00 24.06
C PHE A 25 -1.43 26.56 24.18
N PRO A 26 -0.82 26.07 23.08
CA PRO A 26 0.59 25.74 23.07
C PRO A 26 1.47 26.92 23.44
N GLY A 27 2.16 26.85 24.57
CA GLY A 27 3.06 27.88 25.03
C GLY A 27 4.42 27.87 24.33
N ARG A 28 5.11 29.02 24.40
CA ARG A 28 6.42 29.24 23.75
C ARG A 28 7.62 28.80 24.61
N MET A 29 7.41 28.61 25.93
CA MET A 29 8.49 28.34 26.88
C MET A 29 8.53 26.87 27.31
N ARG A 30 8.42 25.97 26.34
CA ARG A 30 8.46 24.52 26.59
C ARG A 30 9.83 24.06 27.10
N PRO A 31 9.90 22.99 27.92
CA PRO A 31 8.78 22.19 28.43
C PRO A 31 8.08 22.85 29.61
N TYR A 32 6.76 22.62 29.74
CA TYR A 32 5.98 22.98 30.94
C TYR A 32 5.98 21.77 31.88
N TYR A 33 6.23 22.02 33.16
CA TYR A 33 6.34 20.96 34.16
C TYR A 33 5.72 21.29 35.50
N LEU A 34 5.44 20.27 36.29
CA LEU A 34 4.98 20.41 37.65
C LEU A 34 6.15 20.85 38.56
N LYS A 35 6.10 22.07 39.15
CA LYS A 35 7.21 22.63 39.90
C LYS A 35 7.68 21.73 41.05
N SER A 36 6.76 20.99 41.69
CA SER A 36 7.07 20.09 42.81
C SER A 36 7.90 18.88 42.41
N PHE A 37 7.88 18.47 41.15
CA PHE A 37 8.62 17.31 40.65
C PHE A 37 9.87 17.70 39.85
N GLY A 38 10.07 18.99 39.59
CA GLY A 38 11.16 19.46 38.74
C GLY A 38 10.89 19.19 37.27
N LYS A 39 11.82 19.59 36.38
CA LYS A 39 11.67 19.53 34.95
C LYS A 39 11.68 18.08 34.43
N GLU A 40 12.60 17.26 34.94
CA GLU A 40 12.82 15.87 34.46
C GLU A 40 11.64 14.96 34.79
N GLN A 41 11.10 15.05 36.00
CA GLN A 41 10.00 14.18 36.45
C GLN A 41 8.61 14.82 36.33
N GLY A 42 8.54 16.15 36.22
CA GLY A 42 7.32 16.93 36.17
C GLY A 42 6.84 17.27 34.76
N SER A 43 7.59 16.94 33.71
CA SER A 43 7.19 17.13 32.32
C SER A 43 6.46 15.91 31.80
N TYR A 44 5.25 16.13 31.30
CA TYR A 44 4.39 15.04 30.78
C TYR A 44 4.07 15.25 29.31
N ILE A 45 4.01 14.16 28.59
CA ILE A 45 3.56 14.07 27.20
C ILE A 45 2.36 13.14 27.10
N ARG A 46 1.54 13.32 26.06
CA ARG A 46 0.42 12.46 25.78
C ARG A 46 0.77 11.47 24.66
N ILE A 47 0.66 10.19 24.96
CA ILE A 47 0.94 9.10 24.00
C ILE A 47 -0.27 8.15 24.04
N ASN A 48 -0.90 7.92 22.89
CA ASN A 48 -2.05 7.01 22.75
C ASN A 48 -3.12 7.20 23.82
N GLY A 49 -3.49 8.47 24.10
CA GLY A 49 -4.51 8.80 25.08
C GLY A 49 -4.05 8.74 26.55
N THR A 50 -2.81 8.34 26.86
CA THR A 50 -2.23 8.31 28.21
C THR A 50 -1.21 9.41 28.42
N SER A 51 -1.17 10.00 29.64
CA SER A 51 -0.13 10.94 30.03
C SER A 51 1.04 10.18 30.64
N ARG A 52 2.26 10.39 30.13
CA ARG A 52 3.49 9.76 30.61
C ARG A 52 4.57 10.81 30.85
N PRO A 53 5.51 10.62 31.78
CA PRO A 53 6.69 11.47 31.91
C PRO A 53 7.45 11.49 30.58
N ALA A 54 7.96 12.66 30.20
CA ALA A 54 8.84 12.81 29.06
C ALA A 54 10.24 12.27 29.41
N ASP A 55 10.82 11.48 28.53
CA ASP A 55 12.23 11.08 28.64
C ASP A 55 13.20 12.23 28.28
N ASP A 56 14.50 12.06 28.51
CA ASP A 56 15.50 13.11 28.26
C ASP A 56 15.54 13.56 26.80
N ARG A 57 15.33 12.62 25.86
CA ARG A 57 15.29 12.93 24.42
C ARG A 57 14.10 13.82 24.09
N LYS A 58 12.93 13.49 24.64
CA LYS A 58 11.71 14.26 24.43
C LYS A 58 11.77 15.61 25.13
N LEU A 59 12.39 15.68 26.31
CA LEU A 59 12.66 16.95 26.99
C LEU A 59 13.52 17.86 26.12
N LYS A 60 14.61 17.32 25.55
CA LYS A 60 15.47 18.06 24.63
C LYS A 60 14.73 18.54 23.37
N GLU A 61 13.89 17.71 22.80
CA GLU A 61 13.05 18.09 21.66
C GLU A 61 12.09 19.23 22.01
N LEU A 62 11.42 19.16 23.19
CA LEU A 62 10.52 20.20 23.66
C LEU A 62 11.24 21.53 23.95
N GLU A 63 12.49 21.48 24.45
CA GLU A 63 13.33 22.67 24.62
C GLU A 63 13.64 23.36 23.31
N LEU A 64 14.11 22.59 22.33
CA LEU A 64 14.43 23.10 21.00
C LEU A 64 13.17 23.67 20.32
N GLU A 65 12.04 22.97 20.44
CA GLU A 65 10.76 23.43 19.93
C GLU A 65 10.33 24.76 20.59
N GLY A 66 10.49 24.87 21.90
CA GLY A 66 10.21 26.10 22.66
C GLY A 66 11.09 27.29 22.22
N GLN A 67 12.34 27.02 21.89
CA GLN A 67 13.28 28.01 21.37
C GLN A 67 13.12 28.27 19.88
N LYS A 68 12.28 27.50 19.15
CA LYS A 68 12.15 27.52 17.70
C LYS A 68 13.44 27.18 16.96
N ILE A 69 14.23 26.31 17.53
CA ILE A 69 15.50 25.82 16.96
C ILE A 69 15.26 24.40 16.48
N SER A 70 15.70 24.09 15.29
CA SER A 70 15.68 22.73 14.73
C SER A 70 16.96 22.00 15.13
N TYR A 71 16.85 20.73 15.55
CA TYR A 71 18.03 19.94 15.94
C TYR A 71 19.08 19.86 14.83
N ASP A 72 18.64 19.73 13.59
CA ASP A 72 19.53 19.57 12.43
C ASP A 72 20.32 20.85 12.09
N THR A 73 19.90 22.03 12.58
CA THR A 73 20.62 23.30 12.41
C THR A 73 21.66 23.58 13.52
N LEU A 74 21.69 22.75 14.57
CA LEU A 74 22.70 22.91 15.62
C LEU A 74 24.09 22.54 15.10
N PRO A 75 25.17 23.22 15.60
CA PRO A 75 26.54 22.92 15.20
C PRO A 75 26.95 21.51 15.61
N GLU A 76 27.63 20.80 14.72
CA GLU A 76 28.27 19.51 14.97
C GLU A 76 29.66 19.76 15.56
N ILE A 77 29.76 19.65 16.87
CA ILE A 77 31.00 20.04 17.62
C ILE A 77 32.18 19.15 17.25
N ASP A 78 31.94 17.88 16.95
CA ASP A 78 32.96 16.89 16.63
C ASP A 78 33.40 16.90 15.16
N MET A 79 32.97 17.90 14.38
CA MET A 79 33.27 17.98 12.96
C MET A 79 33.86 19.34 12.59
N GLU A 80 35.09 19.33 12.12
CA GLU A 80 35.72 20.53 11.58
C GLU A 80 35.18 20.89 10.20
N TYR A 81 35.09 22.20 9.90
CA TYR A 81 34.72 22.69 8.58
C TYR A 81 35.78 22.33 7.55
N SER A 82 35.33 21.78 6.42
CA SER A 82 36.16 21.49 5.25
C SER A 82 35.52 22.07 4.01
N GLU A 83 36.20 23.06 3.40
CA GLU A 83 35.75 23.66 2.13
C GLU A 83 35.62 22.61 1.01
N ARG A 84 36.51 21.60 1.01
CA ARG A 84 36.46 20.49 0.06
C ARG A 84 35.15 19.67 0.23
N GLU A 85 34.78 19.31 1.45
CA GLU A 85 33.53 18.58 1.71
C GLU A 85 32.31 19.44 1.35
N ALA A 86 32.32 20.74 1.67
CA ALA A 86 31.29 21.67 1.31
C ALA A 86 31.09 21.76 -0.22
N LYS A 87 32.16 21.88 -0.99
CA LYS A 87 32.11 21.86 -2.46
C LYS A 87 31.60 20.54 -3.03
N ILE A 88 31.99 19.41 -2.43
CA ILE A 88 31.45 18.08 -2.82
C ILE A 88 29.95 18.03 -2.60
N LEU A 89 29.46 18.53 -1.46
CA LEU A 89 28.02 18.58 -1.18
C LEU A 89 27.28 19.51 -2.16
N CYS A 90 27.82 20.71 -2.43
CA CYS A 90 27.24 21.62 -3.44
C CYS A 90 27.03 20.90 -4.78
N ASN A 91 28.09 20.28 -5.30
CA ASN A 91 28.03 19.56 -6.59
C ASN A 91 27.04 18.39 -6.56
N ALA A 92 26.97 17.66 -5.45
CA ALA A 92 26.04 16.56 -5.29
C ALA A 92 24.58 17.06 -5.28
N MET A 93 24.30 18.15 -4.57
CA MET A 93 22.96 18.74 -4.52
C MET A 93 22.51 19.27 -5.89
N GLU A 94 23.40 19.95 -6.63
CA GLU A 94 23.15 20.41 -8.00
C GLU A 94 22.83 19.23 -8.93
N LYS A 95 23.63 18.17 -8.86
CA LYS A 95 23.43 16.96 -9.66
C LYS A 95 22.07 16.35 -9.41
N VAL A 96 21.68 16.15 -8.13
CA VAL A 96 20.37 15.58 -7.79
C VAL A 96 19.23 16.47 -8.29
N ALA A 97 19.35 17.79 -8.12
CA ALA A 97 18.36 18.75 -8.63
C ALA A 97 18.19 18.64 -10.15
N TYR A 98 19.31 18.53 -10.88
CA TYR A 98 19.30 18.36 -12.33
C TYR A 98 18.65 17.03 -12.76
N ASP A 99 19.02 15.92 -12.11
CA ASP A 99 18.48 14.59 -12.41
C ASP A 99 16.97 14.53 -12.17
N VAL A 100 16.48 15.13 -11.07
CA VAL A 100 15.05 15.21 -10.74
C VAL A 100 14.31 16.06 -11.77
N GLN A 101 14.82 17.23 -12.12
CA GLN A 101 14.20 18.13 -13.10
C GLN A 101 14.12 17.47 -14.49
N THR A 102 15.20 16.84 -14.96
CA THR A 102 15.24 16.13 -16.24
C THR A 102 14.23 14.98 -16.28
N THR A 103 14.10 14.21 -15.19
CA THR A 103 13.13 13.13 -15.10
C THR A 103 11.69 13.65 -15.17
N CYS A 104 11.39 14.76 -14.50
CA CYS A 104 10.06 15.40 -14.56
C CYS A 104 9.72 15.88 -15.96
N VAL A 105 10.66 16.54 -16.65
CA VAL A 105 10.47 17.03 -18.03
C VAL A 105 10.24 15.85 -18.99
N THR A 106 11.05 14.80 -18.92
CA THR A 106 10.90 13.61 -19.77
C THR A 106 9.54 12.95 -19.60
N ARG A 107 9.06 12.82 -18.34
CA ARG A 107 7.73 12.27 -18.06
C ARG A 107 6.61 13.15 -18.61
N ALA A 108 6.69 14.47 -18.42
CA ALA A 108 5.71 15.41 -18.94
C ALA A 108 5.60 15.35 -20.48
N ILE A 109 6.71 15.19 -21.18
CA ILE A 109 6.76 15.02 -22.65
C ILE A 109 6.06 13.70 -23.06
N GLN A 110 6.30 12.60 -22.33
CA GLN A 110 5.67 11.30 -22.61
C GLN A 110 4.15 11.30 -22.38
N GLU A 111 3.68 12.02 -21.36
CA GLU A 111 2.25 12.09 -21.01
C GLU A 111 1.44 13.02 -21.90
N THR A 112 2.05 14.08 -22.47
CA THR A 112 1.32 15.14 -23.20
C THR A 112 1.46 15.08 -24.72
N SER A 113 2.27 14.15 -25.26
CA SER A 113 2.56 14.08 -26.73
C SER A 113 3.00 15.42 -27.35
N LEU A 114 3.53 16.34 -26.55
CA LEU A 114 3.99 17.64 -26.97
C LEU A 114 5.35 17.55 -27.67
N ASP A 115 5.56 18.42 -28.69
CA ASP A 115 6.78 18.46 -29.45
C ASP A 115 8.00 18.78 -28.53
N PRO A 116 9.05 17.94 -28.50
CA PRO A 116 10.22 18.13 -27.64
C PRO A 116 10.89 19.47 -27.73
N LYS A 117 10.76 20.15 -28.89
CA LYS A 117 11.40 21.44 -29.14
C LYS A 117 10.76 22.64 -28.43
N GLN A 118 9.50 22.57 -28.04
CA GLN A 118 8.81 23.67 -27.35
C GLN A 118 8.99 23.66 -25.82
N ASN A 119 9.49 22.59 -25.26
CA ASN A 119 9.62 22.46 -23.79
C ASN A 119 11.04 22.66 -23.26
N THR A 120 12.03 22.79 -24.14
CA THR A 120 13.43 23.06 -23.75
C THR A 120 13.65 24.50 -23.21
N GLU A 121 12.72 25.43 -23.45
CA GLU A 121 12.77 26.78 -22.88
C GLU A 121 12.24 26.92 -21.46
N LYS A 122 11.58 25.88 -20.91
CA LYS A 122 11.02 25.87 -19.54
C LYS A 122 11.87 25.13 -18.52
N THR A 123 13.10 24.77 -18.86
CA THR A 123 14.02 24.23 -17.83
C THR A 123 14.40 25.42 -16.94
N GLU A 124 13.78 25.53 -15.76
CA GLU A 124 14.20 26.52 -14.78
C GLU A 124 15.70 26.36 -14.55
N ILE A 125 16.44 27.47 -14.68
CA ILE A 125 17.89 27.48 -14.46
C ILE A 125 18.09 27.08 -13.00
N ILE A 126 18.65 25.88 -12.76
CA ILE A 126 19.00 25.45 -11.41
C ILE A 126 19.99 26.47 -10.86
N ASN A 127 19.57 27.22 -9.86
CA ASN A 127 20.43 28.19 -9.20
C ASN A 127 21.63 27.48 -8.60
N LYS A 128 22.85 27.85 -9.04
CA LYS A 128 24.10 27.26 -8.57
C LYS A 128 24.14 27.23 -7.03
N MET A 129 24.53 26.09 -6.45
CA MET A 129 24.73 25.94 -5.03
C MET A 129 26.12 26.49 -4.65
N THR A 130 26.14 27.36 -3.64
CA THR A 130 27.38 27.95 -3.13
C THR A 130 27.51 27.67 -1.63
N ILE A 131 28.68 27.95 -1.08
CA ILE A 131 28.93 27.78 0.37
C ILE A 131 28.02 28.73 1.17
N GLU A 132 27.80 29.96 0.68
CA GLU A 132 26.87 30.91 1.31
C GLU A 132 25.43 30.35 1.32
N LYS A 133 24.99 29.71 0.24
CA LYS A 133 23.69 29.04 0.23
C LYS A 133 23.60 27.86 1.17
N LEU A 134 24.68 27.10 1.41
CA LEU A 134 24.69 26.07 2.44
C LEU A 134 24.47 26.66 3.84
N GLU A 135 25.00 27.87 4.08
CA GLU A 135 24.77 28.62 5.33
C GLU A 135 23.28 29.08 5.40
N ASP A 136 22.75 29.67 4.32
CA ASP A 136 21.34 30.10 4.23
C ASP A 136 20.37 28.97 4.46
N LEU A 137 20.67 27.76 3.97
CA LEU A 137 19.88 26.55 4.15
C LEU A 137 20.04 25.92 5.56
N GLY A 138 20.95 26.43 6.40
CA GLY A 138 21.23 25.91 7.72
C GLY A 138 22.10 24.64 7.75
N LEU A 139 22.76 24.30 6.65
CA LEU A 139 23.73 23.20 6.59
C LEU A 139 25.09 23.60 7.18
N LEU A 140 25.39 24.89 7.12
CA LEU A 140 26.53 25.50 7.82
C LEU A 140 26.00 26.58 8.74
N CYS A 141 26.72 26.87 9.82
CA CYS A 141 26.43 28.01 10.70
C CYS A 141 27.73 28.75 11.03
N ARG A 142 27.62 29.95 11.61
CA ARG A 142 28.78 30.73 12.07
C ARG A 142 28.89 30.69 13.59
N ILE A 143 30.09 30.40 14.08
CA ILE A 143 30.45 30.57 15.48
C ILE A 143 31.54 31.64 15.51
N GLY A 144 31.18 32.87 15.90
CA GLY A 144 32.05 34.01 15.75
C GLY A 144 32.33 34.36 14.29
N LYS A 145 33.55 34.14 13.81
CA LYS A 145 33.94 34.37 12.41
C LYS A 145 34.07 33.09 11.58
N ASP A 146 34.06 31.95 12.25
CA ASP A 146 34.40 30.66 11.65
C ASP A 146 33.12 29.93 11.21
N LEU A 147 33.17 29.30 10.03
CA LEU A 147 32.11 28.39 9.56
C LEU A 147 32.21 27.06 10.29
N GLN A 148 31.07 26.56 10.72
CA GLN A 148 30.92 25.28 11.42
C GLN A 148 29.86 24.43 10.73
N PRO A 149 30.13 23.13 10.48
CA PRO A 149 29.10 22.19 10.01
C PRO A 149 28.00 22.02 11.04
N THR A 150 26.78 21.86 10.57
CA THR A 150 25.63 21.51 11.41
C THR A 150 25.37 20.01 11.38
N HIS A 151 24.47 19.52 12.24
CA HIS A 151 24.04 18.11 12.17
C HIS A 151 23.46 17.76 10.79
N ALA A 152 22.75 18.68 10.14
CA ALA A 152 22.27 18.48 8.78
C ALA A 152 23.40 18.29 7.78
N PHE A 153 24.46 19.09 7.85
CA PHE A 153 25.64 18.94 6.99
C PHE A 153 26.26 17.52 7.16
N ARG A 154 26.43 17.08 8.42
CA ARG A 154 26.92 15.73 8.71
C ARG A 154 26.04 14.64 8.11
N LEU A 155 24.70 14.77 8.26
CA LEU A 155 23.72 13.82 7.73
C LEU A 155 23.71 13.79 6.19
N MET A 156 24.09 14.89 5.54
CA MET A 156 24.13 15.02 4.08
C MET A 156 25.48 14.64 3.45
N THR A 157 26.55 14.45 4.26
CA THR A 157 27.91 14.22 3.75
C THR A 157 28.54 12.92 4.22
N LYS A 158 28.29 12.48 5.44
CA LYS A 158 28.99 11.33 6.00
C LYS A 158 28.45 9.99 5.50
N ASN A 159 29.39 9.08 5.21
CA ASN A 159 29.07 7.75 4.69
C ASN A 159 28.52 6.78 5.73
N LYS A 160 28.78 7.03 7.01
CA LYS A 160 28.32 6.16 8.10
C LYS A 160 27.89 6.98 9.30
N ILE A 161 26.59 6.97 9.57
CA ILE A 161 26.03 7.47 10.82
C ILE A 161 25.21 6.33 11.43
N ARG A 162 25.66 5.83 12.59
CA ARG A 162 25.18 4.59 13.19
C ARG A 162 23.65 4.46 13.26
N TYR A 163 22.97 5.53 13.58
CA TYR A 163 21.51 5.58 13.78
C TYR A 163 20.73 6.15 12.57
N ALA A 164 21.37 6.98 11.75
CA ALA A 164 20.69 7.63 10.63
C ALA A 164 20.69 6.74 9.38
N LYS A 165 20.04 5.57 9.46
CA LYS A 165 19.95 4.58 8.38
C LYS A 165 18.51 4.29 8.02
N ILE A 166 18.31 3.76 6.80
CA ILE A 166 17.05 3.19 6.36
C ILE A 166 17.24 1.67 6.22
N GLN A 167 16.45 0.92 6.97
CA GLN A 167 16.38 -0.53 6.88
C GLN A 167 15.19 -0.91 6.01
N CYS A 168 15.45 -1.64 4.93
CA CYS A 168 14.43 -2.14 4.02
C CYS A 168 14.35 -3.65 4.12
N ALA A 169 13.13 -4.19 4.11
CA ALA A 169 12.88 -5.62 4.14
C ALA A 169 11.71 -6.02 3.24
N LEU A 170 11.87 -7.13 2.51
CA LEU A 170 10.79 -7.85 1.87
C LEU A 170 10.47 -9.07 2.71
N PHE A 171 9.23 -9.19 3.17
CA PHE A 171 8.73 -10.32 3.92
C PHE A 171 7.90 -11.25 3.04
N LYS A 172 7.89 -12.54 3.36
CA LYS A 172 6.98 -13.51 2.76
C LYS A 172 5.65 -13.50 3.51
N GLY A 173 4.56 -13.32 2.80
CA GLY A 173 3.23 -13.27 3.40
C GLY A 173 2.92 -11.92 4.04
N THR A 174 2.05 -11.93 5.05
CA THR A 174 1.55 -10.74 5.73
C THR A 174 2.15 -10.54 7.12
N GLU A 175 2.96 -11.48 7.57
CA GLU A 175 3.60 -11.44 8.90
C GLU A 175 5.07 -11.05 8.79
N ARG A 176 5.58 -10.43 9.87
CA ARG A 176 6.99 -10.00 9.98
C ARG A 176 7.88 -11.15 10.48
N ASP A 177 7.84 -12.28 9.76
CA ASP A 177 8.48 -13.52 10.19
C ASP A 177 9.62 -13.94 9.25
N ILE A 178 9.36 -14.09 7.95
CA ILE A 178 10.32 -14.64 6.99
C ILE A 178 10.79 -13.54 6.05
N PHE A 179 12.11 -13.23 6.11
CA PHE A 179 12.76 -12.31 5.18
C PHE A 179 13.05 -13.00 3.84
N ILE A 180 12.62 -12.39 2.74
CA ILE A 180 13.02 -12.77 1.38
C ILE A 180 14.25 -11.97 0.95
N ASP A 181 14.24 -10.65 1.15
CA ASP A 181 15.37 -9.74 0.94
C ASP A 181 15.42 -8.72 2.08
N LYS A 182 16.61 -8.30 2.48
CA LYS A 182 16.81 -7.21 3.42
C LYS A 182 18.03 -6.40 3.05
N ARG A 183 17.93 -5.09 3.19
CA ARG A 183 19.01 -4.14 2.94
C ARG A 183 19.04 -3.10 4.03
N GLU A 184 20.22 -2.64 4.31
CA GLU A 184 20.47 -1.50 5.19
C GLU A 184 21.21 -0.44 4.38
N PHE A 185 20.61 0.74 4.25
CA PHE A 185 21.18 1.85 3.50
C PHE A 185 21.71 2.89 4.48
N ASP A 186 23.00 3.19 4.37
CA ASP A 186 23.67 4.26 5.08
C ASP A 186 24.29 5.26 4.07
N GLY A 187 24.97 6.30 4.58
CA GLY A 187 25.50 7.37 3.74
C GLY A 187 24.65 8.63 3.76
N PRO A 188 24.87 9.56 2.83
CA PRO A 188 24.09 10.80 2.73
C PRO A 188 22.60 10.53 2.59
N LEU A 189 21.76 11.30 3.28
CA LEU A 189 20.31 11.04 3.36
C LEU A 189 19.62 10.96 2.00
N TYR A 190 20.02 11.80 1.04
CA TYR A 190 19.44 11.79 -0.31
C TYR A 190 19.78 10.50 -1.08
N VAL A 191 20.95 9.88 -0.79
CA VAL A 191 21.36 8.59 -1.36
C VAL A 191 20.58 7.44 -0.70
N GLN A 192 20.43 7.49 0.62
CA GLN A 192 19.61 6.49 1.34
C GLN A 192 18.16 6.49 0.85
N LEU A 193 17.57 7.68 0.68
CA LEU A 193 16.22 7.85 0.16
C LEU A 193 16.06 7.19 -1.21
N GLU A 194 16.96 7.49 -2.14
CA GLU A 194 16.88 6.92 -3.50
C GLU A 194 17.06 5.39 -3.47
N ASN A 195 18.01 4.88 -2.70
CA ASN A 195 18.23 3.44 -2.55
C ASN A 195 17.01 2.73 -1.94
N ALA A 196 16.38 3.31 -0.92
CA ALA A 196 15.18 2.75 -0.31
C ALA A 196 13.99 2.77 -1.28
N TYR A 197 13.83 3.85 -2.04
CA TYR A 197 12.83 3.95 -3.09
C TYR A 197 13.02 2.89 -4.17
N GLN A 198 14.24 2.72 -4.68
CA GLN A 198 14.57 1.69 -5.67
C GLN A 198 14.39 0.27 -5.11
N PHE A 199 14.69 0.05 -3.83
CA PHE A 199 14.38 -1.23 -3.18
C PHE A 199 12.89 -1.54 -3.25
N VAL A 200 12.01 -0.59 -2.93
CA VAL A 200 10.57 -0.81 -3.00
C VAL A 200 10.12 -1.07 -4.43
N LEU A 201 10.58 -0.27 -5.41
CA LEU A 201 10.22 -0.45 -6.82
C LEU A 201 10.62 -1.82 -7.37
N LYS A 202 11.74 -2.38 -6.91
CA LYS A 202 12.19 -3.73 -7.29
C LYS A 202 11.27 -4.83 -6.77
N HIS A 203 10.55 -4.60 -5.67
CA HIS A 203 9.77 -5.61 -4.96
C HIS A 203 8.25 -5.43 -5.04
N ILE A 204 7.79 -4.47 -5.83
CA ILE A 204 6.38 -4.31 -6.19
C ILE A 204 6.16 -4.71 -7.65
N ASN A 205 4.94 -5.13 -7.98
CA ASN A 205 4.62 -5.61 -9.31
C ASN A 205 4.54 -4.47 -10.33
N LEU A 206 5.17 -4.68 -11.49
CA LEU A 206 4.99 -3.84 -12.66
C LEU A 206 4.00 -4.54 -13.60
N GLY A 207 2.78 -4.03 -13.66
CA GLY A 207 1.73 -4.51 -14.54
C GLY A 207 1.77 -3.83 -15.90
N ALA A 208 1.09 -4.42 -16.88
CA ALA A 208 0.87 -3.80 -18.18
C ALA A 208 -0.62 -3.79 -18.49
N LYS A 209 -1.18 -2.59 -18.73
CA LYS A 209 -2.55 -2.41 -19.20
C LYS A 209 -2.54 -2.12 -20.69
N ILE A 210 -3.34 -2.85 -21.46
CA ILE A 210 -3.50 -2.60 -22.89
C ILE A 210 -4.68 -1.65 -23.06
N GLU A 211 -4.41 -0.43 -23.55
CA GLU A 211 -5.44 0.56 -23.88
C GLU A 211 -5.40 0.80 -25.40
N GLY A 212 -6.32 0.17 -26.12
CA GLY A 212 -6.32 0.16 -27.60
C GLY A 212 -5.07 -0.56 -28.16
N LEU A 213 -4.28 0.15 -28.97
CA LEU A 213 -3.02 -0.36 -29.56
C LEU A 213 -1.78 -0.09 -28.67
N HIS A 214 -1.95 0.61 -27.55
CA HIS A 214 -0.85 1.00 -26.68
C HIS A 214 -0.80 0.16 -25.41
N ARG A 215 0.39 -0.37 -25.11
CA ARG A 215 0.71 -0.99 -23.83
C ARG A 215 1.23 0.08 -22.88
N LYS A 216 0.52 0.34 -21.79
CA LYS A 216 0.98 1.20 -20.69
C LYS A 216 1.46 0.33 -19.55
N GLU A 217 2.71 0.51 -19.16
CA GLU A 217 3.26 -0.12 -17.96
C GLU A 217 3.00 0.77 -16.75
N ALA A 218 2.46 0.19 -15.69
CA ALA A 218 2.21 0.88 -14.44
C ALA A 218 2.52 -0.04 -13.27
N TYR A 219 3.11 0.52 -12.23
CA TYR A 219 3.27 -0.20 -10.97
C TYR A 219 1.90 -0.38 -10.31
N GLU A 220 1.75 -1.47 -9.55
CA GLU A 220 0.53 -1.75 -8.76
C GLU A 220 0.24 -0.70 -7.69
N LEU A 221 1.26 0.06 -7.28
CA LEU A 221 1.16 1.16 -6.32
C LEU A 221 1.60 2.48 -6.97
N PRO A 222 1.03 3.62 -6.56
CA PRO A 222 1.44 4.93 -7.06
C PRO A 222 2.87 5.25 -6.61
N VAL A 223 3.81 5.26 -7.54
CA VAL A 223 5.25 5.43 -7.27
C VAL A 223 5.59 6.79 -6.63
N ARG A 224 4.80 7.84 -6.94
CA ARG A 224 4.94 9.15 -6.29
C ARG A 224 4.59 9.09 -4.81
N THR A 225 3.53 8.38 -4.46
CA THR A 225 3.10 8.11 -3.08
C THR A 225 4.17 7.39 -2.30
N ILE A 226 4.82 6.35 -2.88
CA ILE A 226 5.93 5.64 -2.24
C ILE A 226 7.10 6.57 -1.98
N ARG A 227 7.49 7.38 -2.98
CA ARG A 227 8.58 8.35 -2.84
C ARG A 227 8.29 9.38 -1.76
N GLU A 228 7.10 9.97 -1.77
CA GLU A 228 6.64 10.94 -0.77
C GLU A 228 6.66 10.34 0.64
N LEU A 229 6.20 9.09 0.80
CA LEU A 229 6.18 8.40 2.08
C LEU A 229 7.59 8.22 2.66
N ILE A 230 8.55 7.76 1.86
CA ILE A 230 9.95 7.57 2.30
C ILE A 230 10.60 8.93 2.57
N THR A 231 10.33 9.93 1.73
CA THR A 231 10.86 11.29 1.89
C THR A 231 10.36 11.91 3.19
N ASN A 232 9.06 11.80 3.48
CA ASN A 232 8.48 12.29 4.73
C ASN A 232 9.08 11.59 5.95
N ALA A 233 9.33 10.28 5.86
CA ALA A 233 9.99 9.54 6.93
C ALA A 233 11.40 10.09 7.22
N VAL A 234 12.16 10.50 6.20
CA VAL A 234 13.51 11.08 6.36
C VAL A 234 13.45 12.50 6.89
N VAL A 235 12.60 13.37 6.30
CA VAL A 235 12.54 14.78 6.64
C VAL A 235 11.95 15.03 8.03
N HIS A 236 10.95 14.24 8.44
CA HIS A 236 10.23 14.43 9.71
C HIS A 236 10.71 13.54 10.86
N ARG A 237 11.67 12.65 10.61
CA ARG A 237 12.28 11.81 11.64
C ARG A 237 12.83 12.61 12.80
N SER A 238 12.77 12.07 14.03
CA SER A 238 13.57 12.54 15.16
C SER A 238 15.01 12.01 15.05
N TYR A 239 15.97 12.90 14.79
CA TYR A 239 17.40 12.54 14.76
C TYR A 239 18.04 12.50 16.15
N LEU A 240 17.28 12.81 17.20
CA LEU A 240 17.62 12.54 18.60
C LEU A 240 17.39 11.07 18.96
N ASP A 241 16.62 10.34 18.16
CA ASP A 241 16.35 8.93 18.36
C ASP A 241 17.36 8.06 17.58
N GLU A 242 17.86 7.01 18.23
CA GLU A 242 18.85 6.10 17.64
C GLU A 242 18.24 4.97 16.81
N SER A 243 16.90 4.85 16.77
CA SER A 243 16.20 3.84 15.96
C SER A 243 16.28 4.18 14.47
N CYS A 244 16.33 3.19 13.60
CA CYS A 244 16.37 3.39 12.15
C CYS A 244 14.98 3.60 11.56
N ILE A 245 14.90 4.28 10.42
CA ILE A 245 13.69 4.22 9.57
C ILE A 245 13.57 2.79 9.04
N GLN A 246 12.36 2.25 9.04
CA GLN A 246 12.07 0.91 8.54
C GLN A 246 11.07 0.98 7.38
N VAL A 247 11.42 0.37 6.25
CA VAL A 247 10.57 0.21 5.07
C VAL A 247 10.35 -1.28 4.86
N CYS A 248 9.13 -1.73 5.13
CA CYS A 248 8.75 -3.14 5.08
C CYS A 248 7.76 -3.37 3.94
N VAL A 249 8.09 -4.29 3.03
CA VAL A 249 7.24 -4.71 1.92
C VAL A 249 6.69 -6.09 2.26
N TYR A 250 5.36 -6.24 2.23
CA TYR A 250 4.61 -7.48 2.45
C TYR A 250 3.82 -7.85 1.18
N ASP A 251 3.22 -9.02 1.16
CA ASP A 251 2.40 -9.44 0.02
C ASP A 251 1.14 -8.56 -0.16
N ASP A 252 0.62 -7.98 0.93
CA ASP A 252 -0.62 -7.19 0.95
C ASP A 252 -0.44 -5.69 1.20
N ARG A 253 0.75 -5.22 1.61
CA ARG A 253 0.98 -3.82 2.00
C ARG A 253 2.45 -3.42 2.00
N ILE A 254 2.67 -2.12 2.12
CA ILE A 254 3.97 -1.51 2.46
C ILE A 254 3.80 -0.73 3.76
N GLU A 255 4.71 -0.90 4.70
CA GLU A 255 4.80 -0.13 5.94
C GLU A 255 6.09 0.69 5.96
N VAL A 256 5.97 1.97 6.26
CA VAL A 256 7.13 2.83 6.57
C VAL A 256 6.98 3.34 8.00
N THR A 257 7.96 2.99 8.84
CA THR A 257 8.02 3.42 10.24
C THR A 257 9.19 4.37 10.42
N SER A 258 8.92 5.55 10.97
CA SER A 258 9.91 6.59 11.25
C SER A 258 9.94 6.93 12.74
N PRO A 259 11.13 7.06 13.37
CA PRO A 259 11.26 7.52 14.75
C PRO A 259 10.78 8.96 14.91
N GLY A 260 10.07 9.23 15.99
CA GLY A 260 9.48 10.52 16.32
C GLY A 260 8.01 10.62 15.93
N MET A 261 7.19 11.04 16.89
CA MET A 261 5.76 11.36 16.67
C MET A 261 5.60 12.60 15.78
N LEU A 262 4.38 12.93 15.38
CA LEU A 262 4.09 14.17 14.67
C LEU A 262 4.61 15.39 15.46
N TYR A 263 5.32 16.29 14.77
CA TYR A 263 6.05 17.39 15.40
C TYR A 263 5.14 18.57 15.74
N GLY A 264 5.48 19.26 16.82
CA GLY A 264 4.87 20.55 17.18
C GLY A 264 3.40 20.45 17.61
N GLY A 265 2.94 19.30 18.12
CA GLY A 265 1.56 19.08 18.50
C GLY A 265 0.60 18.95 17.31
N LEU A 266 1.12 18.60 16.14
CA LEU A 266 0.30 18.25 14.98
C LEU A 266 -0.36 16.89 15.26
N ASP A 267 -1.65 16.77 14.98
CA ASP A 267 -2.39 15.52 15.02
C ASP A 267 -2.56 14.93 13.60
N ILE A 268 -2.91 13.64 13.52
CA ILE A 268 -3.06 12.92 12.24
C ILE A 268 -4.13 13.58 11.35
N GLN A 269 -5.24 14.07 11.92
CA GLN A 269 -6.32 14.67 11.13
C GLN A 269 -5.88 15.99 10.51
N SER A 270 -5.17 16.81 11.30
CA SER A 270 -4.56 18.04 10.81
C SER A 270 -3.52 17.78 9.72
N ALA A 271 -2.69 16.73 9.86
CA ALA A 271 -1.73 16.33 8.85
C ALA A 271 -2.44 15.88 7.55
N LYS A 272 -3.50 15.07 7.66
CA LYS A 272 -4.33 14.66 6.51
C LYS A 272 -5.01 15.85 5.82
N SER A 273 -5.33 16.94 6.55
CA SER A 273 -5.88 18.16 5.97
C SER A 273 -4.84 19.07 5.30
N GLY A 274 -3.55 18.68 5.29
CA GLY A 274 -2.47 19.43 4.65
C GLY A 274 -1.73 20.39 5.59
N LYS A 275 -2.01 20.39 6.91
CA LYS A 275 -1.15 21.12 7.85
C LYS A 275 0.17 20.39 8.00
N SER A 276 1.28 21.14 7.93
CA SER A 276 2.62 20.61 8.06
C SER A 276 3.43 21.42 9.07
N LYS A 277 4.24 20.71 9.85
CA LYS A 277 5.27 21.31 10.72
C LYS A 277 6.56 20.54 10.51
N CYS A 278 7.60 21.26 10.13
CA CYS A 278 8.90 20.68 9.84
C CYS A 278 9.71 20.54 11.13
N ARG A 279 10.23 19.32 11.39
CA ARG A 279 11.14 19.06 12.53
C ARG A 279 12.58 19.39 12.16
N ASN A 280 13.01 19.06 10.92
CA ASN A 280 14.37 19.21 10.44
C ASN A 280 14.40 20.21 9.29
N THR A 281 14.54 21.51 9.65
CA THR A 281 14.38 22.59 8.68
C THR A 281 15.49 22.65 7.66
N ALA A 282 16.74 22.42 8.06
CA ALA A 282 17.88 22.44 7.13
C ALA A 282 17.83 21.28 6.12
N ILE A 283 17.47 20.07 6.57
CA ILE A 283 17.28 18.91 5.69
C ILE A 283 16.12 19.17 4.72
N ALA A 284 15.01 19.75 5.21
CA ALA A 284 13.87 20.08 4.35
C ALA A 284 14.23 21.10 3.27
N GLU A 285 14.96 22.18 3.62
CA GLU A 285 15.41 23.17 2.65
C GLU A 285 16.38 22.58 1.62
N ALA A 286 17.32 21.73 2.06
CA ALA A 286 18.21 21.00 1.17
C ALA A 286 17.45 20.10 0.20
N PHE A 287 16.46 19.34 0.69
CA PHE A 287 15.63 18.45 -0.13
C PHE A 287 14.72 19.24 -1.08
N ARG A 288 14.25 20.44 -0.67
CA ARG A 288 13.49 21.34 -1.53
C ARG A 288 14.36 21.86 -2.69
N TYR A 289 15.59 22.30 -2.40
CA TYR A 289 16.53 22.69 -3.44
C TYR A 289 16.78 21.55 -4.45
N MET A 290 16.92 20.32 -3.96
CA MET A 290 17.10 19.13 -4.82
C MET A 290 15.81 18.70 -5.56
N GLY A 291 14.65 19.35 -5.33
CA GLY A 291 13.38 18.96 -5.92
C GLY A 291 12.82 17.63 -5.38
N LEU A 292 13.30 17.18 -4.23
CA LEU A 292 12.84 15.95 -3.58
C LEU A 292 11.54 16.14 -2.81
N ILE A 293 11.24 17.36 -2.35
CA ILE A 293 10.01 17.74 -1.64
C ILE A 293 9.39 19.02 -2.21
N GLU A 294 8.07 19.14 -2.01
CA GLU A 294 7.29 20.34 -2.31
C GLU A 294 7.00 21.15 -1.04
N ALA A 295 6.81 22.48 -1.18
CA ALA A 295 6.75 23.41 -0.05
C ALA A 295 5.38 23.52 0.64
N TRP A 296 4.29 22.98 0.09
CA TRP A 296 2.92 23.43 0.38
C TRP A 296 2.11 22.49 1.29
N GLY A 297 2.72 21.50 1.94
CA GLY A 297 1.98 20.53 2.78
C GLY A 297 1.01 19.63 1.98
N THR A 298 1.15 19.58 0.68
CA THR A 298 0.26 18.83 -0.23
C THR A 298 0.57 17.33 -0.29
N GLY A 299 1.67 16.88 0.31
CA GLY A 299 2.16 15.50 0.20
C GLY A 299 1.15 14.47 0.70
N ILE A 300 0.70 14.56 1.96
CA ILE A 300 -0.28 13.62 2.54
C ILE A 300 -1.63 13.66 1.83
N PRO A 301 -2.28 14.82 1.59
CA PRO A 301 -3.51 14.87 0.79
C PRO A 301 -3.36 14.24 -0.59
N ARG A 302 -2.22 14.45 -1.25
CA ARG A 302 -1.93 13.84 -2.55
C ARG A 302 -1.76 12.32 -2.46
N MET A 303 -1.04 11.79 -1.47
CA MET A 303 -0.92 10.35 -1.24
C MET A 303 -2.30 9.70 -1.10
N ILE A 304 -3.20 10.30 -0.31
CA ILE A 304 -4.57 9.82 -0.13
C ILE A 304 -5.32 9.82 -1.47
N LYS A 305 -5.22 10.92 -2.24
CA LYS A 305 -5.86 11.06 -3.55
C LYS A 305 -5.32 10.03 -4.55
N GLU A 306 -4.01 9.89 -4.67
CA GLU A 306 -3.38 8.93 -5.60
C GLU A 306 -3.73 7.48 -5.26
N CYS A 307 -3.74 7.09 -3.98
CA CYS A 307 -4.21 5.76 -3.58
C CYS A 307 -5.66 5.52 -3.99
N ARG A 308 -6.54 6.50 -3.81
CA ARG A 308 -7.95 6.41 -4.21
C ARG A 308 -8.09 6.30 -5.74
N GLU A 309 -7.32 7.06 -6.52
CA GLU A 309 -7.31 7.00 -7.99
C GLU A 309 -6.80 5.64 -8.51
N TYR A 310 -5.90 4.97 -7.77
CA TYR A 310 -5.45 3.61 -8.04
C TYR A 310 -6.45 2.54 -7.60
N GLY A 311 -7.56 2.94 -6.95
CA GLY A 311 -8.55 2.02 -6.40
C GLY A 311 -8.10 1.32 -5.12
N LEU A 312 -7.08 1.84 -4.45
CA LEU A 312 -6.54 1.30 -3.21
C LEU A 312 -7.25 1.89 -1.99
N ARG A 313 -7.11 1.22 -0.85
CA ARG A 313 -7.52 1.76 0.45
C ARG A 313 -6.72 3.02 0.77
N GLU A 314 -7.32 3.94 1.54
CA GLU A 314 -6.58 5.09 2.05
C GLU A 314 -5.39 4.64 2.92
N PRO A 315 -4.25 5.36 2.84
CA PRO A 315 -3.13 5.11 3.73
C PRO A 315 -3.52 5.24 5.21
N VAL A 316 -3.08 4.28 6.01
CA VAL A 316 -3.33 4.29 7.47
C VAL A 316 -2.12 4.89 8.17
N PHE A 317 -2.37 5.85 9.06
CA PHE A 317 -1.35 6.53 9.86
C PHE A 317 -1.54 6.12 11.33
N GLU A 318 -0.49 5.63 11.96
CA GLU A 318 -0.51 5.11 13.33
C GLU A 318 0.65 5.68 14.14
N GLU A 319 0.36 6.18 15.34
CA GLU A 319 1.38 6.54 16.33
C GLU A 319 1.78 5.29 17.13
N LEU A 320 3.07 4.97 17.12
CA LEU A 320 3.65 3.78 17.77
C LEU A 320 4.53 4.18 18.96
N GLY A 321 3.92 4.77 19.98
CA GLY A 321 4.64 5.19 21.16
C GLY A 321 5.55 6.38 20.91
N ASP A 322 6.74 6.18 20.35
CA ASP A 322 7.75 7.20 20.02
C ASP A 322 7.98 7.40 18.52
N GLY A 323 7.22 6.73 17.68
CA GLY A 323 7.32 6.80 16.23
C GLY A 323 5.98 6.89 15.50
N ILE A 324 6.05 7.05 14.20
CA ILE A 324 4.89 7.01 13.31
C ILE A 324 5.07 5.92 12.26
N ARG A 325 4.00 5.14 12.03
CA ARG A 325 3.90 4.19 10.94
C ARG A 325 2.87 4.68 9.92
N VAL A 326 3.22 4.56 8.65
CA VAL A 326 2.26 4.74 7.55
C VAL A 326 2.19 3.46 6.74
N THR A 327 0.97 2.97 6.52
CA THR A 327 0.69 1.73 5.79
C THR A 327 -0.05 2.05 4.50
N ILE A 328 0.47 1.55 3.37
CA ILE A 328 -0.19 1.57 2.06
C ILE A 328 -0.51 0.14 1.68
N PHE A 329 -1.78 -0.15 1.37
CA PHE A 329 -2.24 -1.50 0.98
C PHE A 329 -2.06 -1.73 -0.52
N ARG A 330 -1.65 -2.93 -0.93
CA ARG A 330 -1.40 -3.30 -2.33
C ARG A 330 -2.67 -3.68 -3.08
N GLU A 331 -3.64 -4.27 -2.37
CA GLU A 331 -4.92 -4.66 -2.95
C GLU A 331 -6.07 -4.10 -2.12
N ASN A 332 -7.16 -3.79 -2.80
CA ASN A 332 -8.41 -3.44 -2.16
C ASN A 332 -9.42 -4.56 -2.41
N GLU A 333 -9.42 -5.59 -1.55
CA GLU A 333 -10.36 -6.72 -1.65
C GLU A 333 -11.82 -6.26 -1.71
N GLU A 334 -12.18 -5.19 -0.98
CA GLU A 334 -13.54 -4.64 -0.99
C GLU A 334 -13.92 -4.02 -2.34
N LEU A 335 -12.99 -3.32 -2.99
CA LEU A 335 -13.22 -2.71 -4.29
C LEU A 335 -13.31 -3.77 -5.39
N GLU A 336 -12.46 -4.78 -5.33
CA GLU A 336 -12.53 -5.93 -6.24
C GLU A 336 -13.85 -6.71 -6.07
N MET A 337 -14.31 -6.90 -4.83
CA MET A 337 -15.62 -7.50 -4.55
C MET A 337 -16.76 -6.62 -5.09
N ARG A 338 -16.70 -5.28 -4.93
CA ARG A 338 -17.68 -4.36 -5.49
C ARG A 338 -17.68 -4.38 -7.02
N LYS A 339 -16.53 -4.33 -7.67
CA LYS A 339 -16.42 -4.43 -9.13
C LYS A 339 -16.95 -5.77 -9.66
N ARG A 340 -16.69 -6.88 -8.97
CA ARG A 340 -17.28 -8.19 -9.29
C ARG A 340 -18.78 -8.20 -9.11
N ALA A 341 -19.30 -7.62 -8.02
CA ALA A 341 -20.74 -7.48 -7.79
C ALA A 341 -21.42 -6.58 -8.83
N GLU A 342 -20.82 -5.44 -9.19
CA GLU A 342 -21.31 -4.55 -10.25
C GLU A 342 -21.31 -5.23 -11.63
N ASN A 343 -20.28 -6.00 -11.93
CA ASN A 343 -20.22 -6.76 -13.18
C ASN A 343 -21.27 -7.87 -13.24
N ILE A 344 -21.53 -8.56 -12.13
CA ILE A 344 -22.61 -9.56 -12.01
C ILE A 344 -23.96 -8.88 -12.19
N GLN A 345 -24.22 -7.76 -11.50
CA GLN A 345 -25.47 -7.00 -11.61
C GLN A 345 -25.71 -6.47 -13.03
N ASN A 346 -24.65 -6.00 -13.69
CA ASN A 346 -24.72 -5.54 -15.08
C ASN A 346 -24.97 -6.71 -16.05
N ALA A 347 -24.40 -7.89 -15.78
CA ALA A 347 -24.69 -9.10 -16.56
C ALA A 347 -26.14 -9.57 -16.35
N GLU A 348 -26.65 -9.56 -15.13
CA GLU A 348 -28.04 -9.90 -14.80
C GLU A 348 -29.04 -8.91 -15.45
N ASN A 349 -28.76 -7.60 -15.37
CA ASN A 349 -29.57 -6.57 -16.01
C ASN A 349 -29.58 -6.72 -17.54
N LYS A 350 -28.46 -7.08 -18.15
CA LYS A 350 -28.35 -7.38 -19.58
C LYS A 350 -29.12 -8.63 -19.94
N TYR A 351 -29.14 -9.64 -19.09
CA TYR A 351 -29.93 -10.88 -19.28
C TYR A 351 -31.41 -10.61 -19.16
N GLN A 352 -31.86 -9.80 -18.20
CA GLN A 352 -33.27 -9.40 -18.06
C GLN A 352 -33.72 -8.53 -19.24
N TYR A 353 -32.87 -7.63 -19.72
CA TYR A 353 -33.18 -6.81 -20.92
C TYR A 353 -33.32 -7.67 -22.16
N MET A 354 -32.50 -8.70 -22.35
CA MET A 354 -32.60 -9.63 -23.47
C MET A 354 -33.84 -10.52 -23.41
N ASN A 355 -34.31 -10.92 -22.23
CA ASN A 355 -35.51 -11.72 -22.05
C ASN A 355 -36.82 -10.91 -22.27
N ASN A 356 -36.76 -9.59 -22.16
CA ASN A 356 -37.92 -8.69 -22.42
C ASN A 356 -38.09 -8.27 -23.88
N ILE A 357 -37.17 -8.65 -24.77
CA ILE A 357 -37.29 -8.41 -26.21
C ILE A 357 -38.17 -9.52 -26.82
N ASN A 358 -39.37 -9.15 -27.30
CA ASN A 358 -40.32 -10.05 -27.94
C ASN A 358 -39.69 -10.92 -29.04
N SER A 359 -40.09 -12.19 -29.09
CA SER A 359 -39.56 -13.27 -29.91
C SER A 359 -39.40 -13.00 -31.41
N GLU A 360 -40.09 -12.02 -31.97
CA GLU A 360 -39.99 -11.63 -33.39
C GLU A 360 -38.69 -10.86 -33.74
N ASN A 361 -38.08 -10.19 -32.78
CA ASN A 361 -36.79 -9.49 -32.98
C ASN A 361 -35.56 -10.32 -32.62
N LEU A 362 -35.73 -11.47 -31.99
CA LEU A 362 -34.60 -12.26 -31.46
C LEU A 362 -33.71 -12.83 -32.60
N ALA A 363 -34.32 -13.20 -33.73
CA ALA A 363 -33.56 -13.81 -34.85
C ALA A 363 -32.70 -12.81 -35.62
N SER A 364 -33.09 -11.53 -35.68
CA SER A 364 -32.31 -10.47 -36.32
C SER A 364 -31.19 -9.95 -35.41
N VAL A 365 -31.48 -9.77 -34.12
CA VAL A 365 -30.51 -9.27 -33.12
C VAL A 365 -29.40 -10.30 -32.83
N VAL A 366 -29.74 -11.59 -32.81
CA VAL A 366 -28.75 -12.66 -32.64
C VAL A 366 -27.82 -12.77 -33.86
N LYS A 367 -28.30 -12.47 -35.07
CA LYS A 367 -27.44 -12.46 -36.27
C LYS A 367 -26.48 -11.28 -36.30
N GLU A 368 -26.89 -10.09 -35.92
CA GLU A 368 -26.01 -8.90 -35.88
C GLU A 368 -24.97 -9.00 -34.75
N GLN A 369 -25.36 -9.43 -33.56
CA GLN A 369 -24.41 -9.54 -32.41
C GLN A 369 -23.41 -10.70 -32.56
N THR A 370 -23.73 -11.78 -33.29
CA THR A 370 -22.76 -12.84 -33.58
C THR A 370 -21.69 -12.40 -34.57
N VAL A 371 -21.92 -11.40 -35.39
CA VAL A 371 -20.93 -10.83 -36.29
C VAL A 371 -19.98 -9.89 -35.49
N GLU A 372 -20.55 -9.03 -34.66
CA GLU A 372 -19.77 -8.10 -33.83
C GLU A 372 -18.92 -8.81 -32.74
N TYR A 373 -19.43 -9.91 -32.16
CA TYR A 373 -18.72 -10.73 -31.17
C TYR A 373 -17.56 -11.55 -31.80
N ARG A 374 -17.62 -11.85 -33.11
CA ARG A 374 -16.53 -12.51 -33.84
C ARG A 374 -15.35 -11.59 -34.13
N GLU A 375 -15.57 -10.29 -34.26
CA GLU A 375 -14.49 -9.34 -34.55
C GLU A 375 -13.73 -8.87 -33.30
N GLN A 376 -14.34 -8.94 -32.11
CA GLN A 376 -13.75 -8.44 -30.86
C GLN A 376 -13.02 -9.47 -29.98
N ASN A 377 -13.19 -10.79 -30.19
CA ASN A 377 -12.63 -11.83 -29.33
C ASN A 377 -11.77 -12.87 -30.08
N HIS A 378 -10.68 -12.41 -30.73
CA HIS A 378 -9.70 -13.31 -31.31
C HIS A 378 -8.58 -13.73 -30.33
N CYS A 379 -8.80 -13.56 -29.03
CA CYS A 379 -7.89 -14.06 -28.00
C CYS A 379 -8.67 -14.34 -26.71
N PHE A 380 -9.17 -15.56 -26.54
CA PHE A 380 -9.19 -16.25 -25.23
C PHE A 380 -9.71 -17.69 -25.40
N ASN A 381 -8.92 -18.61 -24.92
CA ASN A 381 -9.00 -20.06 -24.76
C ASN A 381 -10.39 -20.71 -24.66
N THR A 382 -10.55 -21.70 -25.54
CA THR A 382 -11.19 -23.02 -25.35
C THR A 382 -11.97 -23.25 -24.05
N GLU A 383 -13.25 -22.92 -24.08
CA GLU A 383 -14.27 -23.61 -23.30
C GLU A 383 -15.38 -24.09 -24.25
N LYS A 384 -15.69 -25.39 -24.17
CA LYS A 384 -16.77 -26.01 -24.93
C LYS A 384 -18.10 -25.42 -24.49
N SER A 385 -18.72 -24.56 -25.28
CA SER A 385 -20.07 -24.06 -25.01
C SER A 385 -21.11 -24.92 -25.72
N LEU A 386 -22.04 -25.46 -24.93
CA LEU A 386 -23.27 -26.09 -25.43
C LEU A 386 -24.35 -25.01 -25.59
N PHE A 387 -24.99 -24.91 -26.75
CA PHE A 387 -26.18 -24.10 -26.90
C PHE A 387 -27.29 -24.89 -27.54
N ASN A 388 -28.54 -24.56 -27.17
CA ASN A 388 -29.73 -25.13 -27.69
C ASN A 388 -30.29 -24.24 -28.78
N ALA A 389 -30.68 -24.79 -29.92
CA ALA A 389 -31.42 -24.10 -30.97
C ALA A 389 -32.71 -24.88 -31.33
N LEU A 390 -33.77 -24.17 -31.68
CA LEU A 390 -35.01 -24.78 -32.12
C LEU A 390 -34.99 -24.94 -33.65
N ASP A 391 -35.49 -26.09 -34.15
CA ASP A 391 -35.65 -26.30 -35.59
C ASP A 391 -36.91 -25.55 -36.12
N SER A 392 -37.09 -25.52 -37.42
CA SER A 392 -38.20 -24.87 -38.08
C SER A 392 -39.61 -25.45 -37.75
N GLN A 393 -39.64 -26.52 -36.92
CA GLN A 393 -40.87 -27.13 -36.40
C GLN A 393 -41.04 -27.02 -34.89
N GLY A 394 -40.13 -26.26 -34.19
CA GLY A 394 -40.23 -25.98 -32.76
C GLY A 394 -39.64 -27.07 -31.84
N ASN A 395 -38.85 -28.00 -32.37
CA ASN A 395 -38.17 -29.01 -31.54
C ASN A 395 -36.76 -28.56 -31.11
N GLU A 396 -36.40 -28.79 -29.87
CA GLU A 396 -35.04 -28.47 -29.36
C GLU A 396 -33.99 -29.43 -29.93
N LYS A 397 -32.95 -28.85 -30.57
CA LYS A 397 -31.77 -29.59 -31.00
C LYS A 397 -30.52 -29.06 -30.24
N LYS A 398 -29.71 -29.97 -29.72
CA LYS A 398 -28.46 -29.69 -29.03
C LYS A 398 -27.26 -29.85 -29.94
N TYR A 399 -26.40 -28.84 -30.01
CA TYR A 399 -25.21 -28.83 -30.84
C TYR A 399 -23.97 -28.65 -29.94
N CYS A 400 -22.92 -29.45 -30.24
CA CYS A 400 -21.58 -29.26 -29.64
C CYS A 400 -20.60 -28.81 -30.73
N LEU A 401 -19.82 -27.80 -30.44
CA LEU A 401 -18.69 -27.38 -31.26
C LEU A 401 -17.40 -28.07 -30.81
N ASN A 402 -16.78 -28.83 -31.68
CA ASN A 402 -15.40 -29.35 -31.52
C ASN A 402 -14.43 -28.46 -32.29
N ASP A 403 -13.15 -28.50 -31.88
CA ASP A 403 -12.03 -27.68 -32.40
C ASP A 403 -11.79 -27.72 -33.92
N GLU A 404 -12.52 -28.56 -34.70
CA GLU A 404 -12.37 -28.72 -36.15
C GLU A 404 -13.53 -28.14 -36.97
N LYS A 405 -14.29 -27.17 -36.47
CA LYS A 405 -15.33 -26.42 -37.24
C LYS A 405 -16.39 -27.28 -37.96
N THR A 406 -16.70 -28.49 -37.52
CA THR A 406 -17.78 -29.32 -38.06
C THR A 406 -18.92 -29.47 -37.06
N LEU A 407 -20.12 -29.16 -37.47
CA LEU A 407 -21.35 -29.38 -36.69
C LEU A 407 -21.82 -30.84 -36.84
N PHE A 408 -21.96 -31.55 -35.72
CA PHE A 408 -22.58 -32.89 -35.71
C PHE A 408 -23.93 -32.86 -34.98
N GLU A 409 -24.96 -33.47 -35.60
CA GLU A 409 -26.23 -33.79 -34.96
C GLU A 409 -26.10 -35.01 -34.05
N THR A 410 -26.49 -34.90 -32.78
CA THR A 410 -26.61 -36.07 -31.91
C THR A 410 -28.06 -36.50 -31.84
N THR A 411 -28.39 -37.65 -32.40
CA THR A 411 -29.71 -38.30 -32.27
C THR A 411 -29.88 -38.93 -30.89
N SER A 412 -31.04 -38.71 -30.28
CA SER A 412 -31.42 -39.17 -28.94
C SER A 412 -31.72 -40.66 -28.89
N GLN A 413 -30.70 -41.51 -28.89
CA GLN A 413 -30.88 -42.97 -28.56
C GLN A 413 -29.68 -43.60 -27.87
N ASP A 414 -29.05 -42.94 -26.90
CA ASP A 414 -28.24 -43.62 -25.92
C ASP A 414 -28.57 -43.12 -24.51
N LYS A 415 -29.46 -43.87 -23.84
CA LYS A 415 -29.67 -43.77 -22.39
C LYS A 415 -28.46 -44.41 -21.70
N THR A 416 -27.35 -43.72 -21.67
CA THR A 416 -26.30 -43.93 -20.69
C THR A 416 -26.28 -42.68 -19.78
N HIS A 417 -26.44 -42.91 -18.49
CA HIS A 417 -26.42 -41.93 -17.45
C HIS A 417 -25.36 -40.85 -17.68
N CYS A 418 -25.77 -39.66 -18.16
CA CYS A 418 -24.98 -38.46 -18.01
C CYS A 418 -25.00 -38.10 -16.51
N PHE A 419 -23.93 -38.47 -15.81
CA PHE A 419 -23.61 -37.82 -14.55
C PHE A 419 -23.32 -36.35 -14.86
N GLU A 420 -24.04 -35.45 -14.20
CA GLU A 420 -23.70 -34.05 -14.16
C GLU A 420 -22.25 -33.92 -13.73
N THR A 421 -21.38 -33.47 -14.63
CA THR A 421 -19.98 -33.22 -14.38
C THR A 421 -19.89 -32.01 -13.45
N SER A 422 -19.68 -32.25 -12.17
CA SER A 422 -19.54 -31.20 -11.16
C SER A 422 -18.10 -30.64 -11.15
N VAL A 423 -17.71 -29.97 -12.21
CA VAL A 423 -16.59 -29.03 -12.16
C VAL A 423 -17.03 -27.86 -11.29
N LEU A 424 -16.27 -27.53 -10.25
CA LEU A 424 -16.60 -26.43 -9.34
C LEU A 424 -16.71 -25.12 -10.12
N THR A 425 -17.93 -24.59 -10.27
CA THR A 425 -18.14 -23.25 -10.81
C THR A 425 -17.54 -22.21 -9.86
N ALA A 426 -17.24 -21.02 -10.36
CA ALA A 426 -16.72 -19.91 -9.54
C ALA A 426 -17.67 -19.58 -8.36
N GLU A 427 -18.98 -19.70 -8.58
CA GLU A 427 -20.05 -19.46 -7.60
C GLU A 427 -20.04 -20.52 -6.50
N ASN A 428 -19.91 -21.77 -6.87
CA ASN A 428 -19.83 -22.90 -5.96
C ASN A 428 -18.55 -22.87 -5.09
N LYS A 429 -17.44 -22.45 -5.68
CA LYS A 429 -16.18 -22.20 -4.98
C LYS A 429 -16.31 -21.08 -3.94
N TYR A 430 -17.03 -20.00 -4.28
CA TYR A 430 -17.33 -18.92 -3.35
C TYR A 430 -18.17 -19.37 -2.15
N MET A 431 -19.19 -20.21 -2.41
CA MET A 431 -20.04 -20.75 -1.32
C MET A 431 -19.22 -21.61 -0.34
N LEU A 432 -18.30 -22.43 -0.84
CA LEU A 432 -17.39 -23.21 0.00
C LEU A 432 -16.45 -22.30 0.82
N TYR A 433 -15.92 -21.24 0.26
CA TYR A 433 -15.08 -20.29 1.00
C TYR A 433 -15.87 -19.51 2.05
N LYS A 434 -17.10 -19.13 1.76
CA LYS A 434 -17.99 -18.48 2.73
C LYS A 434 -18.25 -19.40 3.91
N LYS A 435 -18.61 -20.66 3.66
CA LYS A 435 -18.84 -21.69 4.71
C LYS A 435 -17.57 -21.93 5.53
N LEU A 436 -16.41 -21.99 4.88
CA LEU A 436 -15.12 -22.15 5.54
C LEU A 436 -14.78 -20.96 6.46
N LYS A 437 -15.05 -19.74 6.02
CA LYS A 437 -14.85 -18.52 6.82
C LYS A 437 -15.78 -18.46 8.02
N GLU A 438 -17.04 -18.85 7.87
CA GLU A 438 -18.01 -18.96 9.00
C GLU A 438 -17.53 -19.96 10.05
N LEU A 439 -17.03 -21.13 9.63
CA LEU A 439 -16.47 -22.15 10.53
C LEU A 439 -15.23 -21.65 11.28
N GLN A 440 -14.41 -20.81 10.65
CA GLN A 440 -13.24 -20.20 11.28
C GLN A 440 -13.65 -19.10 12.28
N VAL A 441 -14.59 -18.24 11.94
CA VAL A 441 -15.11 -17.19 12.83
C VAL A 441 -15.77 -17.81 14.08
N ASN A 442 -16.52 -18.88 13.91
CA ASN A 442 -17.16 -19.61 15.01
C ASN A 442 -16.20 -20.49 15.82
N LYS A 443 -14.88 -20.40 15.51
CA LYS A 443 -13.81 -21.21 16.14
C LYS A 443 -14.03 -22.74 16.05
N SER A 444 -14.86 -23.21 15.12
CA SER A 444 -15.09 -24.64 14.87
C SER A 444 -13.87 -25.29 14.22
N ILE A 445 -13.09 -24.54 13.46
CA ILE A 445 -11.80 -24.97 12.88
C ILE A 445 -10.73 -23.93 13.14
N GLY A 446 -9.47 -24.37 13.32
CA GLY A 446 -8.33 -23.48 13.49
C GLY A 446 -7.87 -22.87 12.14
N SER A 447 -7.20 -21.71 12.19
CA SER A 447 -6.73 -20.98 11.01
C SER A 447 -5.84 -21.83 10.07
N VAL A 448 -4.96 -22.66 10.64
CA VAL A 448 -4.10 -23.57 9.87
C VAL A 448 -4.91 -24.65 9.15
N THR A 449 -5.94 -25.18 9.80
CA THR A 449 -6.85 -26.19 9.20
C THR A 449 -7.66 -25.58 8.07
N ALA A 450 -8.18 -24.35 8.27
CA ALA A 450 -8.90 -23.61 7.23
C ALA A 450 -8.03 -23.32 6.00
N LEU A 451 -6.77 -22.94 6.22
CA LEU A 451 -5.81 -22.69 5.12
C LEU A 451 -5.54 -23.96 4.30
N ASN A 452 -5.30 -25.09 4.99
CA ASN A 452 -5.06 -26.37 4.30
C ASN A 452 -6.30 -26.87 3.53
N ILE A 453 -7.51 -26.63 4.04
CA ILE A 453 -8.77 -26.96 3.35
C ILE A 453 -8.94 -26.06 2.11
N LYS A 454 -8.62 -24.77 2.23
CA LYS A 454 -8.61 -23.83 1.09
C LYS A 454 -7.66 -24.32 -0.02
N GLU A 455 -6.46 -24.77 0.32
CA GLU A 455 -5.49 -25.34 -0.62
C GLU A 455 -6.02 -26.59 -1.35
N ILE A 456 -6.78 -27.45 -0.64
CA ILE A 456 -7.46 -28.59 -1.28
C ILE A 456 -8.54 -28.11 -2.25
N ILE A 457 -9.38 -27.15 -1.86
CA ILE A 457 -10.43 -26.60 -2.73
C ILE A 457 -9.81 -26.01 -4.01
N GLU A 458 -8.73 -25.25 -3.90
CA GLU A 458 -8.04 -24.66 -5.05
C GLU A 458 -7.43 -25.72 -5.97
N SER A 459 -6.76 -26.71 -5.38
CA SER A 459 -6.05 -27.73 -6.12
C SER A 459 -6.94 -28.73 -6.85
N PHE A 460 -8.16 -28.97 -6.34
CA PHE A 460 -9.11 -29.97 -6.87
C PHE A 460 -10.39 -29.36 -7.44
N SER A 461 -10.44 -28.04 -7.64
CA SER A 461 -11.60 -27.33 -8.19
C SER A 461 -11.96 -27.74 -9.63
N GLY A 462 -11.01 -28.26 -10.38
CA GLY A 462 -11.22 -28.78 -11.75
C GLY A 462 -11.39 -30.29 -11.83
N GLU A 463 -11.42 -31.01 -10.71
CA GLU A 463 -11.51 -32.46 -10.66
C GLU A 463 -12.88 -32.92 -10.15
N GLU A 464 -13.52 -33.86 -10.85
CA GLU A 464 -14.81 -34.40 -10.47
C GLU A 464 -14.76 -35.16 -9.14
N VAL A 465 -13.65 -35.85 -8.88
CA VAL A 465 -13.52 -36.78 -7.74
C VAL A 465 -12.06 -36.79 -7.26
N PHE A 466 -11.87 -36.67 -5.95
CA PHE A 466 -10.57 -36.80 -5.30
C PHE A 466 -10.63 -37.64 -4.04
N GLY A 467 -9.50 -38.04 -3.49
CA GLY A 467 -9.39 -38.80 -2.28
C GLY A 467 -8.05 -38.62 -1.59
N ARG A 468 -7.82 -39.38 -0.52
CA ARG A 468 -6.60 -39.28 0.29
C ARG A 468 -5.30 -39.46 -0.56
N LYS A 469 -5.33 -40.39 -1.53
CA LYS A 469 -4.16 -40.66 -2.36
C LYS A 469 -3.82 -39.49 -3.26
N GLU A 470 -4.82 -38.89 -3.89
CA GLU A 470 -4.67 -37.75 -4.77
C GLU A 470 -4.19 -36.51 -4.01
N ILE A 471 -4.75 -36.24 -2.81
CA ILE A 471 -4.32 -35.16 -1.93
C ILE A 471 -2.84 -35.33 -1.54
N LYS A 472 -2.42 -36.53 -1.16
CA LYS A 472 -1.00 -36.83 -0.87
C LYS A 472 -0.09 -36.60 -2.07
N GLN A 473 -0.50 -37.03 -3.23
CA GLN A 473 0.30 -36.96 -4.45
C GLN A 473 0.40 -35.49 -4.97
N LYS A 474 -0.68 -34.72 -4.92
CA LYS A 474 -0.74 -33.36 -5.47
C LYS A 474 -0.21 -32.29 -4.51
N LEU A 475 -0.48 -32.43 -3.21
CA LEU A 475 -0.11 -31.45 -2.19
C LEU A 475 1.06 -31.89 -1.28
N GLY A 476 1.60 -33.08 -1.48
CA GLY A 476 2.73 -33.60 -0.69
C GLY A 476 2.41 -33.87 0.79
N TYR A 477 1.13 -33.95 1.19
CA TYR A 477 0.74 -34.14 2.58
C TYR A 477 1.05 -35.54 3.10
N LYS A 478 1.41 -35.65 4.39
CA LYS A 478 1.52 -36.94 5.08
C LYS A 478 0.14 -37.59 5.19
N ASP A 479 0.09 -38.92 5.28
CA ASP A 479 -1.14 -39.71 5.30
C ASP A 479 -2.10 -39.31 6.44
N SER A 480 -1.55 -39.08 7.64
CA SER A 480 -2.30 -38.63 8.80
C SER A 480 -2.93 -37.24 8.59
N LYS A 481 -2.19 -36.28 7.98
CA LYS A 481 -2.69 -34.94 7.69
C LYS A 481 -3.80 -34.98 6.64
N ALA A 482 -3.61 -35.72 5.55
CA ALA A 482 -4.62 -35.85 4.50
C ALA A 482 -5.90 -36.53 5.05
N GLY A 483 -5.75 -37.56 5.89
CA GLY A 483 -6.88 -38.23 6.54
C GLY A 483 -7.64 -37.31 7.47
N PHE A 484 -6.96 -36.54 8.31
CA PHE A 484 -7.56 -35.57 9.21
C PHE A 484 -8.35 -34.50 8.45
N LEU A 485 -7.77 -33.91 7.38
CA LEU A 485 -8.44 -32.89 6.59
C LEU A 485 -9.70 -33.42 5.89
N ILE A 486 -9.67 -34.64 5.33
CA ILE A 486 -10.85 -35.28 4.75
C ILE A 486 -11.92 -35.50 5.81
N GLN A 487 -11.56 -35.97 7.01
CA GLN A 487 -12.51 -36.16 8.08
C GLN A 487 -13.17 -34.85 8.51
N THR A 488 -12.36 -33.78 8.68
CA THR A 488 -12.86 -32.44 8.99
C THR A 488 -13.77 -31.90 7.89
N MET A 489 -13.40 -32.05 6.61
CA MET A 489 -14.24 -31.59 5.51
C MET A 489 -15.58 -32.35 5.43
N ARG A 490 -15.61 -33.64 5.78
CA ARG A 490 -16.86 -34.40 5.87
C ARG A 490 -17.73 -34.00 7.07
N GLU A 491 -17.12 -33.78 8.22
CA GLU A 491 -17.82 -33.38 9.46
C GLU A 491 -18.55 -32.05 9.27
N PHE A 492 -17.95 -31.12 8.49
CA PHE A 492 -18.56 -29.83 8.21
C PHE A 492 -19.27 -29.77 6.85
N GLU A 493 -19.56 -30.91 6.23
CA GLU A 493 -20.32 -31.02 4.98
C GLU A 493 -19.73 -30.13 3.85
N LEU A 494 -18.41 -30.12 3.73
CA LEU A 494 -17.69 -29.47 2.61
C LEU A 494 -17.46 -30.45 1.45
N ILE A 495 -17.53 -31.75 1.74
CA ILE A 495 -17.39 -32.84 0.75
C ILE A 495 -18.38 -33.96 1.05
N LYS A 496 -18.78 -34.68 0.00
CA LYS A 496 -19.64 -35.89 0.08
C LYS A 496 -18.99 -37.09 -0.60
N ASP A 497 -19.40 -38.29 -0.17
CA ASP A 497 -18.92 -39.54 -0.74
C ASP A 497 -19.50 -39.78 -2.15
N VAL A 498 -18.66 -40.18 -3.10
CA VAL A 498 -19.08 -40.48 -4.47
C VAL A 498 -19.38 -41.97 -4.60
N LYS A 499 -20.66 -42.32 -4.84
CA LYS A 499 -21.09 -43.72 -5.07
C LYS A 499 -20.59 -44.23 -6.44
N GLY A 500 -20.07 -45.44 -6.49
CA GLY A 500 -19.65 -46.11 -7.74
C GLY A 500 -18.19 -45.93 -8.18
N ARG A 501 -17.41 -45.04 -7.50
CA ARG A 501 -15.99 -44.78 -7.83
C ARG A 501 -14.98 -45.40 -6.82
N GLY A 502 -15.42 -46.32 -5.95
CA GLY A 502 -14.62 -46.99 -4.89
C GLY A 502 -14.69 -46.26 -3.53
N LYS A 503 -14.23 -46.95 -2.46
CA LYS A 503 -14.20 -46.39 -1.10
C LYS A 503 -13.17 -45.26 -0.99
N GLY A 504 -13.54 -44.16 -0.34
CA GLY A 504 -12.63 -43.03 -0.07
C GLY A 504 -12.45 -42.04 -1.24
N LYS A 505 -13.47 -41.92 -2.07
CA LYS A 505 -13.55 -40.91 -3.13
C LYS A 505 -14.66 -39.90 -2.81
N TYR A 506 -14.33 -38.63 -2.97
CA TYR A 506 -15.13 -37.50 -2.55
C TYR A 506 -15.28 -36.48 -3.67
N CYS A 507 -16.39 -35.74 -3.67
CA CYS A 507 -16.55 -34.51 -4.42
C CYS A 507 -16.97 -33.40 -3.46
N PHE A 508 -16.82 -32.13 -3.87
CA PHE A 508 -17.27 -31.02 -3.04
C PHE A 508 -18.79 -31.05 -2.89
N ASP A 509 -19.28 -30.75 -1.69
CA ASP A 509 -20.70 -30.66 -1.37
C ASP A 509 -21.16 -29.21 -1.43
N ILE A 510 -22.04 -28.90 -2.39
CA ILE A 510 -22.42 -27.55 -2.76
C ILE A 510 -23.93 -27.46 -2.73
#